data_d7d9a8812a0b4980fe6b4809562b330d
#
_entry.id   d7d9a8812a0b4980fe6b4809562b330d
#
_cell.length_a   1.000
_cell.length_b   1.000
_cell.length_c   1.000
_cell.angle_alpha   90.00
_cell.angle_beta   90.00
_cell.angle_gamma   90.00
#
_symmetry.space_group_name_H-M   'P 1'
#
loop_
_entity.id
_entity.type
_entity.pdbx_description
1 polymer ?
#
loop_
_entity_poly.entity_id
_entity_poly.type
_entity_poly.pdbx_seq_one_letter_code
_entity_poly.pdbx_strand_id
1 'polypeptide(L)'
;MKKGIALLLATLMCLSLTACGGTGEQSSGQDSSGEDTAAPDYPTTNISCIIPYGAGGTMDQLSRALFQSLSEDALPSNVNFVVENVAGGGGLVGTEQGLTRAADGYTIVRVNGDLIINRAIGATDIVLREDFTPIVCLQDEPYCLIGPADGDCSTLEGFINKLSSGDNAVTVAITGLGSPGGLATIALSNAFGCQIRTVTYDSSNDCALAVVTGECDATFINVSGVAGQIEAGTLKRLDFTSAEESDSLPETPYLAQTYPEE
;
A
#
# COMPACT_ATOMS: atom_id res chain seq x y z
N MET A 1 -29.27 39.07 35.90
CA MET A 1 -28.57 38.22 36.87
C MET A 1 -27.27 37.58 36.35
N LYS A 2 -26.89 37.71 35.06
CA LYS A 2 -25.66 37.11 34.50
C LYS A 2 -24.43 38.03 34.47
N LYS A 3 -24.59 39.34 34.78
CA LYS A 3 -23.47 40.30 34.79
C LYS A 3 -22.84 40.53 36.17
N GLY A 4 -23.45 40.04 37.26
CA GLY A 4 -22.94 40.19 38.63
C GLY A 4 -21.95 39.09 39.05
N ILE A 5 -22.01 37.91 38.41
CA ILE A 5 -21.16 36.78 38.77
C ILE A 5 -19.76 36.89 38.12
N ALA A 6 -19.66 37.54 36.96
CA ALA A 6 -18.38 37.74 36.29
C ALA A 6 -17.47 38.76 37.01
N LEU A 7 -18.05 39.72 37.76
CA LEU A 7 -17.28 40.71 38.48
C LEU A 7 -16.73 40.18 39.83
N LEU A 8 -17.37 39.17 40.41
CA LEU A 8 -16.94 38.55 41.67
C LEU A 8 -15.78 37.55 41.47
N LEU A 9 -15.68 36.94 40.29
CA LEU A 9 -14.55 36.04 39.95
C LEU A 9 -13.28 36.81 39.57
N ALA A 10 -13.40 38.02 39.04
CA ALA A 10 -12.23 38.83 38.67
C ALA A 10 -11.54 39.47 39.91
N THR A 11 -12.25 39.69 41.02
CA THR A 11 -11.69 40.26 42.26
C THR A 11 -10.97 39.22 43.13
N LEU A 12 -11.24 37.93 42.98
CA LEU A 12 -10.57 36.85 43.73
C LEU A 12 -9.20 36.47 43.16
N MET A 13 -8.91 36.87 41.94
CA MET A 13 -7.66 36.49 41.23
C MET A 13 -6.53 37.52 41.38
N CYS A 14 -6.82 38.70 41.96
CA CYS A 14 -5.85 39.78 42.14
C CYS A 14 -5.23 39.86 43.55
N LEU A 15 -5.56 38.96 44.50
CA LEU A 15 -5.03 38.99 45.86
C LEU A 15 -3.90 38.01 46.17
N SER A 16 -3.32 37.34 45.20
CA SER A 16 -2.25 36.33 45.41
C SER A 16 -0.82 36.78 44.96
N LEU A 17 -0.59 38.07 44.72
CA LEU A 17 0.68 38.57 44.17
C LEU A 17 1.44 39.59 45.06
N THR A 18 1.25 39.56 46.39
CA THR A 18 2.09 40.40 47.28
C THR A 18 2.52 39.62 48.51
N ALA A 19 3.59 38.82 48.39
CA ALA A 19 4.47 38.50 49.53
C ALA A 19 5.70 37.75 48.99
N CYS A 20 6.80 38.45 48.77
CA CYS A 20 8.15 38.07 49.16
C CYS A 20 9.15 39.10 48.65
N GLY A 21 9.43 40.08 49.49
CA GLY A 21 10.69 40.80 49.45
C GLY A 21 11.43 40.43 50.71
N GLY A 22 12.73 40.03 50.59
CA GLY A 22 13.60 39.71 51.72
C GLY A 22 14.95 39.12 51.23
N THR A 23 15.96 39.95 51.26
CA THR A 23 17.38 39.73 51.06
C THR A 23 18.01 38.54 51.77
N GLY A 24 18.99 37.87 51.14
CA GLY A 24 19.95 37.01 51.82
C GLY A 24 20.64 36.00 50.88
N GLU A 25 21.92 36.21 50.62
CA GLU A 25 22.86 35.32 49.95
C GLU A 25 22.82 33.90 50.46
N GLN A 26 22.88 32.90 49.59
CA GLN A 26 23.97 31.93 49.53
C GLN A 26 23.75 30.91 48.42
N SER A 27 24.75 30.79 47.59
CA SER A 27 25.06 29.71 46.65
C SER A 27 24.85 28.33 47.25
N SER A 28 24.05 27.52 46.56
CA SER A 28 24.25 26.08 46.45
C SER A 28 23.57 25.60 45.18
N GLY A 29 24.35 25.08 44.27
CA GLY A 29 23.89 24.48 43.04
C GLY A 29 22.90 23.39 43.38
N GLN A 30 21.69 23.51 42.84
CA GLN A 30 20.72 22.46 42.79
C GLN A 30 20.69 22.03 41.33
N ASP A 31 21.44 20.94 41.07
CA ASP A 31 21.30 20.12 39.88
C ASP A 31 19.80 19.91 39.67
N SER A 32 19.26 20.57 38.66
CA SER A 32 18.03 20.11 38.03
C SER A 32 18.40 18.83 37.31
N SER A 33 18.34 17.70 38.03
CA SER A 33 18.20 16.40 37.40
C SER A 33 16.96 16.48 36.53
N GLY A 34 17.14 16.75 35.23
CA GLY A 34 16.17 16.41 34.22
C GLY A 34 15.85 14.95 34.46
N GLU A 35 14.62 14.62 34.80
CA GLU A 35 14.11 13.28 34.62
C GLU A 35 14.34 12.96 33.15
N ASP A 36 15.41 12.24 32.91
CA ASP A 36 15.62 11.49 31.67
C ASP A 36 14.50 10.45 31.69
N THR A 37 13.33 10.81 31.17
CA THR A 37 12.27 9.85 30.88
C THR A 37 12.87 8.98 29.79
N ALA A 38 13.52 7.90 30.18
CA ALA A 38 13.99 6.85 29.27
C ALA A 38 12.81 6.57 28.33
N ALA A 39 13.07 6.65 27.04
CA ALA A 39 12.08 6.29 26.05
C ALA A 39 11.53 4.91 26.44
N PRO A 40 10.22 4.70 26.39
CA PRO A 40 9.65 3.42 26.80
C PRO A 40 10.34 2.32 26.01
N ASP A 41 10.70 1.24 26.69
CA ASP A 41 11.30 0.06 26.07
C ASP A 41 10.34 -0.42 24.97
N TYR A 42 10.71 -0.18 23.72
CA TYR A 42 9.91 -0.53 22.54
C TYR A 42 10.85 -0.94 21.40
N PRO A 43 10.55 -2.06 20.72
CA PRO A 43 9.48 -3.03 20.99
C PRO A 43 9.90 -4.08 22.05
N THR A 44 8.93 -4.54 22.89
CA THR A 44 9.13 -5.59 23.90
C THR A 44 8.52 -6.93 23.49
N THR A 45 7.66 -6.95 22.49
CA THR A 45 6.99 -8.13 21.93
C THR A 45 7.02 -8.10 20.41
N ASN A 46 6.63 -9.20 19.77
CA ASN A 46 6.55 -9.29 18.32
C ASN A 46 5.63 -8.22 17.72
N ILE A 47 6.01 -7.73 16.55
CA ILE A 47 5.22 -6.77 15.76
C ILE A 47 4.47 -7.53 14.68
N SER A 48 3.13 -7.45 14.69
CA SER A 48 2.29 -8.02 13.65
C SER A 48 2.33 -7.14 12.39
N CYS A 49 2.43 -7.77 11.23
CA CYS A 49 2.37 -7.07 9.95
C CYS A 49 1.30 -7.70 9.05
N ILE A 50 0.20 -6.98 8.86
CA ILE A 50 -0.90 -7.41 8.01
C ILE A 50 -0.60 -7.03 6.56
N ILE A 51 -0.58 -8.04 5.69
CA ILE A 51 -0.46 -7.90 4.25
C ILE A 51 -1.81 -8.25 3.63
N PRO A 52 -2.50 -7.31 2.99
CA PRO A 52 -3.88 -7.48 2.51
C PRO A 52 -3.97 -8.29 1.20
N TYR A 53 -3.03 -9.19 0.97
CA TYR A 53 -2.95 -10.07 -0.20
C TYR A 53 -2.42 -11.44 0.16
N GLY A 54 -2.61 -12.40 -0.74
CA GLY A 54 -2.08 -13.76 -0.62
C GLY A 54 -0.56 -13.80 -0.54
N ALA A 55 -0.05 -14.85 0.10
CA ALA A 55 1.38 -15.08 0.24
C ALA A 55 2.05 -15.29 -1.13
N GLY A 56 3.32 -14.89 -1.23
CA GLY A 56 4.11 -15.03 -2.46
C GLY A 56 3.87 -13.94 -3.52
N GLY A 57 2.90 -13.04 -3.33
CA GLY A 57 2.74 -11.86 -4.19
C GLY A 57 3.82 -10.80 -3.93
N THR A 58 3.92 -9.80 -4.82
CA THR A 58 4.93 -8.73 -4.74
C THR A 58 4.99 -8.06 -3.38
N MET A 59 3.83 -7.72 -2.81
CA MET A 59 3.74 -7.06 -1.52
C MET A 59 4.25 -7.95 -0.37
N ASP A 60 3.96 -9.24 -0.41
CA ASP A 60 4.42 -10.22 0.60
C ASP A 60 5.94 -10.42 0.52
N GLN A 61 6.48 -10.64 -0.68
CA GLN A 61 7.91 -10.85 -0.91
C GLN A 61 8.74 -9.66 -0.42
N LEU A 62 8.36 -8.44 -0.83
CA LEU A 62 9.05 -7.21 -0.42
C LEU A 62 8.98 -6.99 1.09
N SER A 63 7.81 -7.22 1.70
CA SER A 63 7.65 -7.04 3.15
C SER A 63 8.49 -8.03 3.93
N ARG A 64 8.52 -9.30 3.53
CA ARG A 64 9.35 -10.33 4.20
C ARG A 64 10.83 -10.02 4.09
N ALA A 65 11.30 -9.59 2.93
CA ALA A 65 12.70 -9.20 2.72
C ALA A 65 13.09 -8.02 3.62
N LEU A 66 12.24 -6.98 3.69
CA LEU A 66 12.44 -5.83 4.57
C LEU A 66 12.45 -6.25 6.04
N PHE A 67 11.46 -7.00 6.49
CA PHE A 67 11.33 -7.39 7.90
C PHE A 67 12.42 -8.34 8.33
N GLN A 68 12.95 -9.19 7.45
CA GLN A 68 14.13 -9.99 7.74
C GLN A 68 15.33 -9.08 8.04
N SER A 69 15.64 -8.13 7.16
CA SER A 69 16.75 -7.19 7.37
C SER A 69 16.58 -6.37 8.65
N LEU A 70 15.38 -5.82 8.89
CA LEU A 70 15.10 -5.06 10.11
C LEU A 70 15.19 -5.90 11.38
N SER A 71 14.81 -7.17 11.33
CA SER A 71 14.93 -8.08 12.49
C SER A 71 16.39 -8.36 12.86
N GLU A 72 17.26 -8.41 11.85
CA GLU A 72 18.70 -8.65 12.07
C GLU A 72 19.42 -7.40 12.62
N ASP A 73 19.05 -6.21 12.15
CA ASP A 73 19.80 -4.98 12.38
C ASP A 73 19.20 -4.03 13.43
N ALA A 74 17.86 -4.07 13.64
CA ALA A 74 17.16 -3.01 14.37
C ALA A 74 16.30 -3.49 15.54
N LEU A 75 16.03 -4.79 15.67
CA LEU A 75 15.16 -5.32 16.73
C LEU A 75 15.95 -6.00 17.85
N PRO A 76 15.42 -5.98 19.08
CA PRO A 76 15.90 -6.86 20.15
C PRO A 76 15.81 -8.33 19.72
N SER A 77 16.77 -9.16 20.12
CA SER A 77 16.88 -10.57 19.68
C SER A 77 15.67 -11.47 20.01
N ASN A 78 14.81 -11.01 20.91
CA ASN A 78 13.57 -11.70 21.31
C ASN A 78 12.31 -11.16 20.61
N VAL A 79 12.45 -10.21 19.69
CA VAL A 79 11.35 -9.58 18.97
C VAL A 79 11.46 -9.89 17.48
N ASN A 80 10.34 -10.23 16.84
CA ASN A 80 10.27 -10.52 15.42
C ASN A 80 9.07 -9.82 14.77
N PHE A 81 9.14 -9.62 13.46
CA PHE A 81 7.96 -9.32 12.67
C PHE A 81 7.20 -10.61 12.34
N VAL A 82 5.90 -10.59 12.61
CA VAL A 82 4.98 -11.70 12.29
C VAL A 82 4.09 -11.27 11.12
N VAL A 83 4.29 -11.88 9.97
CA VAL A 83 3.52 -11.56 8.77
C VAL A 83 2.22 -12.36 8.73
N GLU A 84 1.11 -11.64 8.59
CA GLU A 84 -0.24 -12.18 8.43
C GLU A 84 -0.76 -11.80 7.03
N ASN A 85 -0.97 -12.78 6.15
CA ASN A 85 -1.58 -12.56 4.84
C ASN A 85 -3.11 -12.66 4.96
N VAL A 86 -3.82 -11.59 4.59
CA VAL A 86 -5.29 -11.50 4.70
C VAL A 86 -5.84 -10.97 3.38
N ALA A 87 -6.03 -11.87 2.42
CA ALA A 87 -6.51 -11.53 1.10
C ALA A 87 -8.03 -11.27 1.07
N GLY A 88 -8.50 -10.58 0.03
CA GLY A 88 -9.91 -10.37 -0.27
C GLY A 88 -10.27 -8.91 -0.57
N GLY A 89 -11.26 -8.73 -1.46
CA GLY A 89 -11.80 -7.41 -1.81
C GLY A 89 -10.80 -6.43 -2.41
N GLY A 90 -9.77 -6.91 -3.15
CA GLY A 90 -8.72 -6.03 -3.66
C GLY A 90 -7.91 -5.38 -2.53
N GLY A 91 -7.61 -6.12 -1.47
CA GLY A 91 -6.85 -5.65 -0.30
C GLY A 91 -7.72 -5.01 0.80
N LEU A 92 -9.02 -4.84 0.58
CA LEU A 92 -9.87 -4.15 1.56
C LEU A 92 -10.05 -4.95 2.84
N VAL A 93 -10.24 -6.28 2.75
CA VAL A 93 -10.48 -7.15 3.92
C VAL A 93 -9.30 -7.07 4.91
N GLY A 94 -8.07 -7.20 4.42
CA GLY A 94 -6.88 -7.11 5.27
C GLY A 94 -6.66 -5.71 5.84
N THR A 95 -6.95 -4.68 5.06
CA THR A 95 -6.86 -3.28 5.50
C THR A 95 -7.85 -2.99 6.63
N GLU A 96 -9.12 -3.42 6.48
CA GLU A 96 -10.15 -3.30 7.52
C GLU A 96 -9.79 -4.10 8.78
N GLN A 97 -9.26 -5.32 8.62
CA GLN A 97 -8.77 -6.10 9.77
C GLN A 97 -7.70 -5.34 10.53
N GLY A 98 -6.78 -4.65 9.83
CA GLY A 98 -5.77 -3.82 10.45
C GLY A 98 -6.34 -2.73 11.34
N LEU A 99 -7.41 -2.07 10.92
CA LEU A 99 -8.09 -1.02 11.70
C LEU A 99 -8.79 -1.55 12.96
N THR A 100 -9.05 -2.85 13.05
CA THR A 100 -9.61 -3.45 14.28
C THR A 100 -8.56 -3.70 15.37
N ARG A 101 -7.27 -3.62 15.03
CA ARG A 101 -6.15 -3.82 15.97
C ARG A 101 -5.93 -2.58 16.83
N ALA A 102 -5.31 -2.76 18.00
CA ALA A 102 -4.93 -1.64 18.85
C ALA A 102 -3.90 -0.73 18.17
N ALA A 103 -4.05 0.58 18.32
CA ALA A 103 -3.09 1.57 17.82
C ALA A 103 -1.96 1.80 18.85
N ASP A 104 -1.24 0.73 19.20
CA ASP A 104 -0.21 0.69 20.24
C ASP A 104 1.22 0.56 19.67
N GLY A 105 1.36 0.60 18.35
CA GLY A 105 2.63 0.45 17.65
C GLY A 105 3.02 -1.00 17.32
N TYR A 106 2.26 -2.01 17.78
CA TYR A 106 2.57 -3.41 17.53
C TYR A 106 1.84 -4.03 16.33
N THR A 107 1.11 -3.21 15.57
CA THR A 107 0.51 -3.63 14.30
C THR A 107 0.89 -2.69 13.18
N ILE A 108 1.48 -3.24 12.14
CA ILE A 108 1.76 -2.55 10.87
C ILE A 108 0.82 -3.11 9.82
N VAL A 109 0.23 -2.22 9.01
CA VAL A 109 -0.61 -2.62 7.88
C VAL A 109 0.05 -2.14 6.59
N ARG A 110 0.24 -3.05 5.66
CA ARG A 110 0.64 -2.69 4.30
C ARG A 110 -0.60 -2.20 3.56
N VAL A 111 -0.48 -1.02 2.99
CA VAL A 111 -1.52 -0.44 2.13
C VAL A 111 -0.91 -0.02 0.80
N ASN A 112 -1.70 0.03 -0.24
CA ASN A 112 -1.29 0.47 -1.57
C ASN A 112 -2.38 1.35 -2.21
N GLY A 113 -2.26 1.66 -3.48
CA GLY A 113 -3.22 2.48 -4.23
C GLY A 113 -4.64 1.93 -4.29
N ASP A 114 -4.84 0.65 -4.02
CA ASP A 114 -6.14 -0.03 -4.02
C ASP A 114 -7.12 0.62 -3.03
N LEU A 115 -6.62 1.06 -1.87
CA LEU A 115 -7.45 1.75 -0.90
C LEU A 115 -8.06 3.04 -1.47
N ILE A 116 -7.29 3.79 -2.26
CA ILE A 116 -7.75 5.02 -2.91
C ILE A 116 -8.81 4.70 -3.97
N ILE A 117 -8.57 3.66 -4.76
CA ILE A 117 -9.51 3.20 -5.80
C ILE A 117 -10.79 2.70 -5.17
N ASN A 118 -10.71 1.83 -4.15
CA ASN A 118 -11.86 1.30 -3.43
C ASN A 118 -12.72 2.40 -2.81
N ARG A 119 -12.08 3.45 -2.27
CA ARG A 119 -12.78 4.63 -1.79
C ARG A 119 -13.45 5.41 -2.92
N ALA A 120 -12.77 5.64 -4.04
CA ALA A 120 -13.30 6.37 -5.18
C ALA A 120 -14.56 5.70 -5.78
N ILE A 121 -14.62 4.37 -5.78
CA ILE A 121 -15.79 3.60 -6.22
C ILE A 121 -16.85 3.38 -5.13
N GLY A 122 -16.65 3.93 -3.92
CA GLY A 122 -17.60 3.84 -2.80
C GLY A 122 -17.61 2.47 -2.10
N ALA A 123 -16.59 1.65 -2.26
CA ALA A 123 -16.48 0.34 -1.60
C ALA A 123 -16.03 0.45 -0.14
N THR A 124 -15.45 1.58 0.26
CA THR A 124 -15.01 1.86 1.64
C THR A 124 -15.02 3.35 1.93
N ASP A 125 -15.16 3.70 3.20
CA ASP A 125 -15.02 5.08 3.71
C ASP A 125 -13.62 5.35 4.31
N ILE A 126 -12.72 4.37 4.33
CA ILE A 126 -11.38 4.48 4.93
C ILE A 126 -10.58 5.61 4.27
N VAL A 127 -9.96 6.46 5.09
CA VAL A 127 -9.10 7.56 4.66
C VAL A 127 -7.68 7.31 5.16
N LEU A 128 -6.76 7.01 4.26
CA LEU A 128 -5.39 6.62 4.60
C LEU A 128 -4.72 7.54 5.63
N ARG A 129 -4.87 8.84 5.50
CA ARG A 129 -4.21 9.84 6.38
C ARG A 129 -4.93 10.10 7.69
N GLU A 130 -6.19 9.68 7.82
CA GLU A 130 -7.01 9.87 9.01
C GLU A 130 -7.04 8.61 9.87
N ASP A 131 -7.13 7.44 9.22
CA ASP A 131 -7.30 6.15 9.89
C ASP A 131 -5.97 5.43 10.15
N PHE A 132 -4.88 5.82 9.47
CA PHE A 132 -3.54 5.26 9.66
C PHE A 132 -2.50 6.34 9.94
N THR A 133 -1.44 5.97 10.64
CA THR A 133 -0.21 6.76 10.74
C THR A 133 0.77 6.25 9.67
N PRO A 134 1.00 7.00 8.57
CA PRO A 134 1.96 6.58 7.54
C PRO A 134 3.38 6.54 8.10
N ILE A 135 4.11 5.46 7.85
CA ILE A 135 5.49 5.28 8.29
C ILE A 135 6.45 5.58 7.12
N VAL A 136 6.29 4.86 6.02
CA VAL A 136 7.18 4.98 4.85
C VAL A 136 6.50 4.45 3.59
N CYS A 137 6.85 5.02 2.44
CA CYS A 137 6.56 4.45 1.14
C CYS A 137 7.68 3.44 0.80
N LEU A 138 7.34 2.18 0.65
CA LEU A 138 8.33 1.12 0.38
C LEU A 138 8.55 0.88 -1.11
N GLN A 139 7.58 1.23 -1.93
CA GLN A 139 7.61 0.94 -3.35
C GLN A 139 6.76 1.97 -4.10
N ASP A 140 7.31 2.48 -5.18
CA ASP A 140 6.61 3.21 -6.21
C ASP A 140 6.97 2.56 -7.54
N GLU A 141 6.05 1.76 -8.07
CA GLU A 141 6.29 0.96 -9.27
C GLU A 141 5.01 0.91 -10.10
N PRO A 142 5.10 1.19 -11.38
CA PRO A 142 3.95 1.10 -12.26
C PRO A 142 3.52 -0.35 -12.49
N TYR A 143 2.28 -0.51 -12.88
CA TYR A 143 1.73 -1.77 -13.36
C TYR A 143 2.09 -1.97 -14.83
N CYS A 144 2.29 -3.23 -15.20
CA CYS A 144 2.53 -3.63 -16.59
C CYS A 144 1.47 -4.62 -17.03
N LEU A 145 1.11 -4.54 -18.29
CA LEU A 145 0.39 -5.62 -18.98
C LEU A 145 1.39 -6.77 -19.22
N ILE A 146 1.10 -7.90 -18.65
CA ILE A 146 1.92 -9.11 -18.71
C ILE A 146 1.14 -10.18 -19.48
N GLY A 147 1.75 -10.76 -20.49
CA GLY A 147 1.22 -11.86 -21.27
C GLY A 147 2.07 -13.13 -21.18
N PRO A 148 1.60 -14.23 -21.79
CA PRO A 148 2.33 -15.50 -21.86
C PRO A 148 3.58 -15.38 -22.77
N ALA A 149 4.50 -16.32 -22.64
CA ALA A 149 5.68 -16.39 -23.48
C ALA A 149 5.34 -16.61 -24.97
N ASP A 150 4.30 -17.37 -25.23
CA ASP A 150 3.88 -17.83 -26.54
C ASP A 150 2.37 -17.65 -26.76
N GLY A 151 1.91 -17.79 -28.00
CA GLY A 151 0.51 -17.67 -28.38
C GLY A 151 0.09 -16.25 -28.78
N ASP A 152 -1.22 -16.07 -29.02
CA ASP A 152 -1.77 -14.84 -29.60
C ASP A 152 -1.51 -13.60 -28.70
N CYS A 153 -1.57 -13.77 -27.39
CA CYS A 153 -1.35 -12.71 -26.42
C CYS A 153 0.11 -12.59 -25.94
N SER A 154 1.09 -13.13 -26.68
CA SER A 154 2.52 -13.01 -26.36
C SER A 154 3.15 -11.69 -26.83
N THR A 155 2.39 -10.84 -27.51
CA THR A 155 2.76 -9.49 -27.95
C THR A 155 1.61 -8.52 -27.70
N LEU A 156 1.91 -7.22 -27.55
CA LEU A 156 0.89 -6.19 -27.41
C LEU A 156 -0.07 -6.18 -28.61
N GLU A 157 0.46 -6.23 -29.83
CA GLU A 157 -0.35 -6.27 -31.06
C GLU A 157 -1.32 -7.48 -31.05
N GLY A 158 -0.81 -8.67 -30.69
CA GLY A 158 -1.64 -9.87 -30.63
C GLY A 158 -2.75 -9.78 -29.57
N PHE A 159 -2.41 -9.23 -28.40
CA PHE A 159 -3.38 -8.98 -27.34
C PHE A 159 -4.47 -8.01 -27.81
N ILE A 160 -4.11 -6.88 -28.42
CA ILE A 160 -5.05 -5.86 -28.92
C ILE A 160 -5.91 -6.43 -30.06
N ASN A 161 -5.33 -7.20 -30.98
CA ASN A 161 -6.08 -7.87 -32.06
C ASN A 161 -7.13 -8.83 -31.49
N LYS A 162 -6.78 -9.60 -30.45
CA LYS A 162 -7.72 -10.49 -29.77
C LYS A 162 -8.78 -9.71 -29.03
N LEU A 163 -8.41 -8.65 -28.31
CA LEU A 163 -9.32 -7.75 -27.62
C LEU A 163 -10.37 -7.17 -28.57
N SER A 164 -9.93 -6.67 -29.72
CA SER A 164 -10.78 -6.05 -30.75
C SER A 164 -11.67 -7.05 -31.51
N SER A 165 -11.49 -8.36 -31.28
CA SER A 165 -12.30 -9.38 -31.97
C SER A 165 -13.70 -9.53 -31.39
N GLY A 166 -14.01 -8.94 -30.23
CA GLY A 166 -15.34 -8.88 -29.65
C GLY A 166 -15.36 -8.96 -28.13
N ASP A 167 -16.57 -8.84 -27.58
CA ASP A 167 -16.80 -8.91 -26.13
C ASP A 167 -16.32 -10.24 -25.53
N ASN A 168 -15.67 -10.15 -24.37
CA ASN A 168 -15.12 -11.28 -23.62
C ASN A 168 -14.14 -12.18 -24.40
N ALA A 169 -13.59 -11.67 -25.51
CA ALA A 169 -12.57 -12.39 -26.27
C ALA A 169 -11.27 -12.57 -25.48
N VAL A 170 -10.97 -11.65 -24.57
CA VAL A 170 -9.81 -11.65 -23.68
C VAL A 170 -10.23 -11.87 -22.25
N THR A 171 -9.46 -12.69 -21.53
CA THR A 171 -9.59 -12.91 -20.08
C THR A 171 -8.37 -12.36 -19.36
N VAL A 172 -8.60 -11.45 -18.40
CA VAL A 172 -7.54 -10.81 -17.63
C VAL A 172 -7.61 -11.22 -16.16
N ALA A 173 -6.50 -11.69 -15.62
CA ALA A 173 -6.34 -11.97 -14.19
C ALA A 173 -6.12 -10.67 -13.42
N ILE A 174 -6.85 -10.47 -12.32
CA ILE A 174 -6.76 -9.28 -11.47
C ILE A 174 -6.81 -9.67 -10.00
N THR A 175 -6.33 -8.80 -9.11
CA THR A 175 -6.47 -9.01 -7.65
C THR A 175 -7.76 -8.41 -7.08
N GLY A 176 -8.59 -7.83 -7.92
CA GLY A 176 -9.90 -7.25 -7.59
C GLY A 176 -10.23 -6.08 -8.50
N LEU A 177 -11.50 -5.76 -8.68
CA LEU A 177 -11.91 -4.60 -9.49
C LEU A 177 -11.46 -3.27 -8.89
N GLY A 178 -11.34 -3.20 -7.57
CA GLY A 178 -10.79 -2.03 -6.85
C GLY A 178 -9.25 -1.99 -6.81
N SER A 179 -8.54 -2.85 -7.54
CA SER A 179 -7.09 -2.82 -7.68
C SER A 179 -6.65 -1.97 -8.87
N PRO A 180 -5.39 -1.49 -8.91
CA PRO A 180 -4.86 -0.80 -10.10
C PRO A 180 -4.98 -1.64 -11.37
N GLY A 181 -4.76 -2.97 -11.29
CA GLY A 181 -4.97 -3.88 -12.42
C GLY A 181 -6.43 -3.96 -12.86
N GLY A 182 -7.37 -3.95 -11.92
CA GLY A 182 -8.80 -3.87 -12.22
C GLY A 182 -9.16 -2.55 -12.89
N LEU A 183 -8.65 -1.42 -12.38
CA LEU A 183 -8.87 -0.10 -12.98
C LEU A 183 -8.29 -0.02 -14.41
N ALA A 184 -7.06 -0.51 -14.61
CA ALA A 184 -6.43 -0.56 -15.94
C ALA A 184 -7.26 -1.42 -16.91
N THR A 185 -7.79 -2.54 -16.46
CA THR A 185 -8.66 -3.42 -17.27
C THR A 185 -9.97 -2.71 -17.65
N ILE A 186 -10.59 -1.96 -16.73
CA ILE A 186 -11.80 -1.17 -17.01
C ILE A 186 -11.49 -0.05 -18.00
N ALA A 187 -10.37 0.67 -17.82
CA ALA A 187 -9.95 1.73 -18.73
C ALA A 187 -9.75 1.18 -20.14
N LEU A 188 -9.04 0.06 -20.27
CA LEU A 188 -8.81 -0.61 -21.55
C LEU A 188 -10.13 -1.08 -22.19
N SER A 189 -11.05 -1.64 -21.41
CA SER A 189 -12.38 -2.04 -21.88
C SER A 189 -13.17 -0.86 -22.46
N ASN A 190 -13.10 0.30 -21.79
CA ASN A 190 -13.77 1.51 -22.25
C ASN A 190 -13.12 2.09 -23.51
N ALA A 191 -11.77 2.15 -23.56
CA ALA A 191 -11.02 2.68 -24.68
C ALA A 191 -11.32 1.90 -25.99
N PHE A 192 -11.33 0.58 -25.91
CA PHE A 192 -11.60 -0.26 -27.08
C PHE A 192 -13.09 -0.59 -27.30
N GLY A 193 -14.00 -0.07 -26.45
CA GLY A 193 -15.44 -0.26 -26.58
C GLY A 193 -15.89 -1.71 -26.52
N CYS A 194 -15.16 -2.58 -25.82
CA CYS A 194 -15.44 -4.01 -25.68
C CYS A 194 -15.40 -4.46 -24.22
N GLN A 195 -16.07 -5.57 -23.91
CA GLN A 195 -16.02 -6.15 -22.56
C GLN A 195 -14.84 -7.09 -22.42
N ILE A 196 -14.09 -6.94 -21.32
CA ILE A 196 -13.00 -7.84 -20.92
C ILE A 196 -13.52 -8.73 -19.79
N ARG A 197 -13.33 -10.04 -19.92
CA ARG A 197 -13.63 -10.98 -18.85
C ARG A 197 -12.52 -10.91 -17.79
N THR A 198 -12.88 -10.68 -16.54
CA THR A 198 -11.92 -10.68 -15.43
C THR A 198 -12.06 -11.91 -14.56
N VAL A 199 -10.94 -12.42 -14.06
CA VAL A 199 -10.87 -13.48 -13.04
C VAL A 199 -10.06 -12.94 -11.87
N THR A 200 -10.62 -13.03 -10.66
CA THR A 200 -9.99 -12.48 -9.45
C THR A 200 -9.21 -13.55 -8.71
N TYR A 201 -7.99 -13.19 -8.29
CA TYR A 201 -7.06 -14.02 -7.52
C TYR A 201 -6.58 -13.28 -6.26
N ASP A 202 -6.05 -14.03 -5.29
CA ASP A 202 -5.65 -13.50 -4.00
C ASP A 202 -4.28 -12.79 -4.00
N SER A 203 -3.46 -13.04 -5.01
CA SER A 203 -2.13 -12.42 -5.14
C SER A 203 -1.74 -12.15 -6.60
N SER A 204 -0.76 -11.27 -6.80
CA SER A 204 -0.15 -11.03 -8.12
C SER A 204 0.55 -12.28 -8.68
N ASN A 205 1.10 -13.12 -7.80
CA ASN A 205 1.70 -14.39 -8.22
C ASN A 205 0.68 -15.38 -8.77
N ASP A 206 -0.52 -15.45 -8.17
CA ASP A 206 -1.61 -16.29 -8.67
C ASP A 206 -2.13 -15.78 -10.02
N CYS A 207 -2.22 -14.44 -10.19
CA CYS A 207 -2.53 -13.83 -11.48
C CYS A 207 -1.49 -14.22 -12.55
N ALA A 208 -0.21 -14.13 -12.21
CA ALA A 208 0.86 -14.51 -13.11
C ALA A 208 0.81 -16.00 -13.48
N LEU A 209 0.56 -16.87 -12.50
CA LEU A 209 0.41 -18.32 -12.72
C LEU A 209 -0.75 -18.63 -13.65
N ALA A 210 -1.89 -17.95 -13.51
CA ALA A 210 -3.03 -18.10 -14.40
C ALA A 210 -2.70 -17.76 -15.85
N VAL A 211 -1.80 -16.80 -16.10
CA VAL A 211 -1.29 -16.51 -17.45
C VAL A 211 -0.33 -17.59 -17.94
N VAL A 212 0.60 -18.04 -17.09
CA VAL A 212 1.55 -19.12 -17.43
C VAL A 212 0.82 -20.41 -17.80
N THR A 213 -0.27 -20.73 -17.08
CA THR A 213 -1.06 -21.96 -17.32
C THR A 213 -2.08 -21.82 -18.47
N GLY A 214 -2.24 -20.62 -19.03
CA GLY A 214 -3.22 -20.35 -20.10
C GLY A 214 -4.66 -20.26 -19.62
N GLU A 215 -4.91 -20.13 -18.31
CA GLU A 215 -6.24 -19.88 -17.75
C GLU A 215 -6.71 -18.47 -18.06
N CYS A 216 -5.78 -17.51 -18.05
CA CYS A 216 -5.99 -16.12 -18.46
C CYS A 216 -5.02 -15.73 -19.57
N ASP A 217 -5.46 -14.79 -20.41
CA ASP A 217 -4.68 -14.28 -21.54
C ASP A 217 -3.62 -13.26 -21.14
N ALA A 218 -3.89 -12.51 -20.07
CA ALA A 218 -3.00 -11.48 -19.56
C ALA A 218 -3.32 -11.13 -18.10
N THR A 219 -2.44 -10.32 -17.51
CA THR A 219 -2.66 -9.70 -16.20
C THR A 219 -2.02 -8.31 -16.15
N PHE A 220 -2.56 -7.41 -15.32
CA PHE A 220 -1.89 -6.15 -14.95
C PHE A 220 -1.34 -6.27 -13.54
N ILE A 221 -0.02 -6.37 -13.41
CA ILE A 221 0.69 -6.50 -12.13
C ILE A 221 2.03 -5.75 -12.16
N ASN A 222 2.65 -5.59 -10.98
CA ASN A 222 4.02 -5.05 -10.88
C ASN A 222 5.04 -6.07 -11.42
N VAL A 223 6.03 -5.59 -12.15
CA VAL A 223 7.06 -6.43 -12.77
C VAL A 223 7.97 -7.08 -11.72
N SER A 224 8.28 -6.36 -10.63
CA SER A 224 9.18 -6.87 -9.59
C SER A 224 8.75 -8.22 -9.01
N GLY A 225 7.44 -8.45 -8.87
CA GLY A 225 6.90 -9.72 -8.36
C GLY A 225 7.01 -10.90 -9.30
N VAL A 226 7.24 -10.66 -10.59
CA VAL A 226 7.30 -11.68 -11.66
C VAL A 226 8.60 -11.62 -12.47
N ALA A 227 9.60 -10.88 -11.98
CA ALA A 227 10.88 -10.73 -12.67
C ALA A 227 11.52 -12.08 -13.02
N GLY A 228 11.48 -13.03 -12.11
CA GLY A 228 12.02 -14.38 -12.35
C GLY A 228 11.31 -15.14 -13.48
N GLN A 229 9.99 -15.00 -13.64
CA GLN A 229 9.23 -15.60 -14.73
C GLN A 229 9.53 -14.92 -16.07
N ILE A 230 9.76 -13.61 -16.06
CA ILE A 230 10.17 -12.85 -17.25
C ILE A 230 11.59 -13.25 -17.66
N GLU A 231 12.53 -13.32 -16.71
CA GLU A 231 13.91 -13.77 -16.96
C GLU A 231 13.96 -15.22 -17.46
N ALA A 232 13.11 -16.10 -16.90
CA ALA A 232 12.98 -17.48 -17.37
C ALA A 232 12.26 -17.60 -18.72
N GLY A 233 11.72 -16.51 -19.27
CA GLY A 233 11.02 -16.48 -20.54
C GLY A 233 9.67 -17.17 -20.54
N THR A 234 9.02 -17.33 -19.37
CA THR A 234 7.67 -17.92 -19.25
C THR A 234 6.56 -16.87 -19.30
N LEU A 235 6.90 -15.61 -19.01
CA LEU A 235 6.04 -14.44 -19.15
C LEU A 235 6.75 -13.35 -19.95
N LYS A 236 5.97 -12.47 -20.55
CA LYS A 236 6.46 -11.29 -21.27
C LYS A 236 5.75 -10.02 -20.80
N ARG A 237 6.50 -8.94 -20.72
CA ARG A 237 5.93 -7.60 -20.62
C ARG A 237 5.42 -7.21 -22.01
N LEU A 238 4.17 -6.81 -22.08
CA LEU A 238 3.55 -6.37 -23.31
C LEU A 238 3.47 -4.86 -23.39
N ASP A 239 3.19 -4.22 -22.26
CA ASP A 239 3.01 -2.79 -22.16
C ASP A 239 3.10 -2.29 -20.71
N PHE A 240 2.96 -0.99 -20.53
CA PHE A 240 3.25 -0.24 -19.34
C PHE A 240 2.17 0.81 -19.07
N THR A 241 1.69 0.92 -17.84
CA THR A 241 0.59 1.83 -17.49
C THR A 241 1.03 3.25 -17.13
N SER A 242 2.32 3.58 -17.19
CA SER A 242 2.81 4.94 -16.96
C SER A 242 2.69 5.81 -18.21
N ALA A 243 2.51 7.11 -18.01
CA ALA A 243 2.53 8.10 -19.07
C ALA A 243 3.97 8.51 -19.49
N GLU A 244 4.96 8.17 -18.69
CA GLU A 244 6.37 8.54 -18.88
C GLU A 244 7.25 7.30 -18.90
N GLU A 245 8.37 7.38 -19.64
CA GLU A 245 9.37 6.32 -19.71
C GLU A 245 9.96 6.07 -18.31
N SER A 246 10.10 4.80 -17.96
CA SER A 246 10.71 4.41 -16.68
C SER A 246 12.13 3.93 -16.92
N ASP A 247 13.09 4.54 -16.27
CA ASP A 247 14.50 4.13 -16.27
C ASP A 247 14.69 2.66 -15.86
N SER A 248 13.77 2.14 -15.05
CA SER A 248 13.78 0.75 -14.59
C SER A 248 13.24 -0.24 -15.63
N LEU A 249 12.57 0.24 -16.68
CA LEU A 249 11.92 -0.59 -17.69
C LEU A 249 12.13 -0.03 -19.13
N PRO A 250 13.38 0.26 -19.52
CA PRO A 250 13.66 0.71 -20.88
C PRO A 250 13.19 -0.35 -21.88
N GLU A 251 12.81 0.05 -23.07
CA GLU A 251 12.37 -0.83 -24.16
C GLU A 251 10.96 -1.43 -24.04
N THR A 252 10.19 -1.11 -23.00
CA THR A 252 8.78 -1.52 -22.93
C THR A 252 7.90 -0.43 -23.56
N PRO A 253 7.08 -0.75 -24.57
CA PRO A 253 6.20 0.25 -25.19
C PRO A 253 5.18 0.77 -24.17
N TYR A 254 4.70 1.98 -24.41
CA TYR A 254 3.61 2.59 -23.64
C TYR A 254 2.32 2.48 -24.43
N LEU A 255 1.25 2.07 -23.81
CA LEU A 255 -0.06 2.02 -24.47
C LEU A 255 -0.42 3.39 -25.05
N ALA A 256 -0.21 4.44 -24.27
CA ALA A 256 -0.46 5.81 -24.69
C ALA A 256 0.42 6.31 -25.86
N GLN A 257 1.59 5.68 -26.12
CA GLN A 257 2.40 5.98 -27.31
C GLN A 257 1.94 5.20 -28.53
N THR A 258 1.51 3.97 -28.32
CA THR A 258 1.07 3.08 -29.40
C THR A 258 -0.36 3.41 -29.84
N TYR A 259 -1.20 3.86 -28.91
CA TYR A 259 -2.60 4.21 -29.13
C TYR A 259 -2.93 5.57 -28.48
N PRO A 260 -2.40 6.69 -29.00
CA PRO A 260 -2.48 8.00 -28.37
C PRO A 260 -3.88 8.63 -28.35
N GLU A 261 -4.82 8.08 -29.09
CA GLU A 261 -6.20 8.57 -29.22
C GLU A 261 -7.21 7.71 -28.42
N GLU A 262 -6.75 6.65 -27.78
CA GLU A 262 -7.52 5.74 -26.93
C GLU A 262 -7.13 5.96 -25.44
#